data_ed7bb17ccd480d2c52a83b5daec14741
#
_entry.id   ed7bb17ccd480d2c52a83b5daec14741
#
_cell.length_a   1.000
_cell.length_b   1.000
_cell.length_c   1.000
_cell.angle_alpha   90.00
_cell.angle_beta   90.00
_cell.angle_gamma   90.00
#
_symmetry.space_group_name_H-M   'P 1'
#
loop_
_entity.id
_entity.type
_entity.pdbx_description
1 polymer ?
#
loop_
_entity_poly.entity_id
_entity_poly.type
_entity_poly.pdbx_seq_one_letter_code
_entity_poly.pdbx_strand_id
1 'polypeptide(L)'
;YNVFPLMGNHEENLLHIAVQNPYGLELLLKPRNSLSLLNKKGYVKSRFFKFIRNLPYYYQLEDSYLVHAGFNMNIEKSFTDFHAMAWIRNFSIDKKLNGRKVLFGHTPTKISKIKLQIEANSKFICLDNGCSHTYLGKDYGHLICYDLDSKMLYRQKNID
;
A
#
# COMPACT_ATOMS: atom_id res chain seq x y z
N TYR A 1 14.15 12.17 -10.27
CA TYR A 1 13.86 11.00 -9.42
C TYR A 1 12.96 10.03 -10.19
N ASN A 2 13.24 8.73 -10.10
CA ASN A 2 12.36 7.68 -10.59
C ASN A 2 11.38 7.30 -9.46
N VAL A 3 10.08 7.23 -9.78
CA VAL A 3 9.04 6.84 -8.83
C VAL A 3 8.40 5.55 -9.32
N PHE A 4 8.29 4.57 -8.43
CA PHE A 4 7.76 3.24 -8.73
C PHE A 4 6.54 2.95 -7.83
N PRO A 5 5.35 3.45 -8.19
CA PRO A 5 4.15 3.25 -7.38
C PRO A 5 3.63 1.83 -7.47
N LEU A 6 2.92 1.41 -6.41
CA LEU A 6 2.27 0.11 -6.29
C LEU A 6 0.75 0.23 -6.37
N MET A 7 0.10 -0.85 -6.83
CA MET A 7 -1.34 -1.03 -6.70
C MET A 7 -1.69 -1.21 -5.23
N GLY A 8 -2.57 -0.35 -4.70
CA GLY A 8 -3.16 -0.51 -3.39
C GLY A 8 -4.66 -0.79 -3.47
N ASN A 9 -5.27 -1.04 -2.32
CA ASN A 9 -6.70 -1.34 -2.24
C ASN A 9 -7.60 -0.18 -2.70
N HIS A 10 -7.16 1.06 -2.54
CA HIS A 10 -7.90 2.23 -3.02
C HIS A 10 -7.89 2.33 -4.55
N GLU A 11 -6.78 2.06 -5.18
CA GLU A 11 -6.62 2.02 -6.63
C GLU A 11 -7.43 0.87 -7.23
N GLU A 12 -7.35 -0.32 -6.64
CA GLU A 12 -8.11 -1.50 -7.07
C GLU A 12 -9.62 -1.24 -6.96
N ASN A 13 -10.08 -0.68 -5.84
CA ASN A 13 -11.48 -0.32 -5.64
C ASN A 13 -11.96 0.74 -6.64
N LEU A 14 -11.14 1.75 -6.95
CA LEU A 14 -11.45 2.75 -7.97
C LEU A 14 -11.66 2.11 -9.34
N LEU A 15 -10.77 1.20 -9.75
CA LEU A 15 -10.89 0.50 -11.03
C LEU A 15 -12.14 -0.38 -11.05
N HIS A 16 -12.42 -1.10 -9.98
CA HIS A 16 -13.61 -1.94 -9.87
C HIS A 16 -14.89 -1.12 -10.04
N ILE A 17 -15.02 -0.02 -9.27
CA ILE A 17 -16.20 0.86 -9.36
C ILE A 17 -16.28 1.55 -10.72
N ALA A 18 -15.15 1.97 -11.30
CA ALA A 18 -15.14 2.61 -12.61
C ALA A 18 -15.69 1.70 -13.73
N VAL A 19 -15.55 0.38 -13.59
CA VAL A 19 -16.01 -0.61 -14.56
C VAL A 19 -17.44 -1.10 -14.24
N GLN A 20 -17.71 -1.42 -12.98
CA GLN A 20 -18.94 -2.09 -12.57
C GLN A 20 -20.09 -1.12 -12.25
N ASN A 21 -19.78 0.04 -11.67
CA ASN A 21 -20.77 1.03 -11.25
C ASN A 21 -20.21 2.45 -11.32
N PRO A 22 -20.04 3.03 -12.52
CA PRO A 22 -19.46 4.37 -12.68
C PRO A 22 -20.18 5.47 -11.90
N TYR A 23 -21.48 5.33 -11.64
CA TYR A 23 -22.25 6.28 -10.82
C TYR A 23 -21.82 6.32 -9.35
N GLY A 24 -21.15 5.29 -8.85
CA GLY A 24 -20.57 5.26 -7.50
C GLY A 24 -19.26 6.03 -7.35
N LEU A 25 -18.66 6.49 -8.45
CA LEU A 25 -17.34 7.15 -8.41
C LEU A 25 -17.34 8.45 -7.61
N GLU A 26 -18.37 9.26 -7.75
CA GLU A 26 -18.46 10.51 -6.99
C GLU A 26 -18.55 10.23 -5.49
N LEU A 27 -19.36 9.27 -5.09
CA LEU A 27 -19.49 8.85 -3.68
C LEU A 27 -18.17 8.32 -3.11
N LEU A 28 -17.42 7.57 -3.93
CA LEU A 28 -16.10 7.07 -3.54
C LEU A 28 -15.06 8.19 -3.37
N LEU A 29 -15.01 9.15 -4.30
CA LEU A 29 -13.93 10.11 -4.43
C LEU A 29 -14.15 11.41 -3.65
N LYS A 30 -15.40 11.81 -3.42
CA LYS A 30 -15.74 13.05 -2.72
C LYS A 30 -15.17 13.12 -1.29
N PRO A 31 -15.32 12.09 -0.44
CA PRO A 31 -14.74 12.11 0.90
C PRO A 31 -13.20 12.16 0.94
N ARG A 32 -12.55 11.84 -0.19
CA ARG A 32 -11.10 11.82 -0.38
C ARG A 32 -10.55 13.06 -1.07
N ASN A 33 -11.40 14.05 -1.30
CA ASN A 33 -11.06 15.27 -2.05
C ASN A 33 -10.42 14.97 -3.44
N SER A 34 -10.88 13.90 -4.10
CA SER A 34 -10.26 13.36 -5.32
C SER A 34 -11.16 13.45 -6.56
N LEU A 35 -12.18 14.31 -6.54
CA LEU A 35 -13.09 14.53 -7.68
C LEU A 35 -12.37 15.01 -8.94
N SER A 36 -11.20 15.60 -8.80
CA SER A 36 -10.34 16.02 -9.93
C SER A 36 -9.92 14.85 -10.85
N LEU A 37 -10.03 13.61 -10.39
CA LEU A 37 -9.82 12.42 -11.21
C LEU A 37 -10.95 12.21 -12.26
N LEU A 38 -12.12 12.78 -12.03
CA LEU A 38 -13.27 12.65 -12.94
C LEU A 38 -13.27 13.69 -14.05
N ASN A 39 -13.84 13.32 -15.18
CA ASN A 39 -14.22 14.23 -16.25
C ASN A 39 -15.62 14.84 -15.97
N LYS A 40 -16.06 15.77 -16.83
CA LYS A 40 -17.37 16.44 -16.71
C LYS A 40 -18.58 15.49 -16.78
N LYS A 41 -18.40 14.25 -17.28
CA LYS A 41 -19.45 13.23 -17.36
C LYS A 41 -19.43 12.27 -16.16
N GLY A 42 -18.57 12.50 -15.15
CA GLY A 42 -18.45 11.65 -13.96
C GLY A 42 -17.61 10.38 -14.13
N TYR A 43 -16.93 10.18 -15.25
CA TYR A 43 -16.04 9.04 -15.48
C TYR A 43 -14.59 9.38 -15.13
N VAL A 44 -13.83 8.39 -14.70
CA VAL A 44 -12.38 8.56 -14.49
C VAL A 44 -11.71 9.00 -15.79
N LYS A 45 -10.91 10.08 -15.75
CA LYS A 45 -10.16 10.54 -16.92
C LYS A 45 -9.24 9.43 -17.44
N SER A 46 -9.23 9.21 -18.75
CA SER A 46 -8.50 8.10 -19.38
C SER A 46 -7.03 8.01 -18.99
N ARG A 47 -6.35 9.15 -18.79
CA ARG A 47 -4.94 9.17 -18.36
C ARG A 47 -4.74 8.54 -16.98
N PHE A 48 -5.63 8.82 -16.02
CA PHE A 48 -5.56 8.26 -14.68
C PHE A 48 -5.98 6.80 -14.67
N PHE A 49 -7.04 6.45 -15.41
CA PHE A 49 -7.49 5.05 -15.54
C PHE A 49 -6.36 4.17 -16.11
N LYS A 50 -5.71 4.61 -17.20
CA LYS A 50 -4.58 3.87 -17.79
C LYS A 50 -3.39 3.76 -16.84
N PHE A 51 -3.04 4.85 -16.15
CA PHE A 51 -1.96 4.85 -15.18
C PHE A 51 -2.23 3.84 -14.06
N ILE A 52 -3.38 3.94 -13.39
CA ILE A 52 -3.74 3.10 -12.26
C ILE A 52 -3.84 1.62 -12.68
N ARG A 53 -4.47 1.33 -13.81
CA ARG A 53 -4.61 -0.04 -14.33
C ARG A 53 -3.27 -0.75 -14.57
N ASN A 54 -2.23 0.01 -14.86
CA ASN A 54 -0.90 -0.53 -15.15
C ASN A 54 0.03 -0.57 -13.94
N LEU A 55 -0.44 -0.23 -12.74
CA LEU A 55 0.36 -0.33 -11.52
C LEU A 55 0.67 -1.80 -11.22
N PRO A 56 1.93 -2.13 -10.92
CA PRO A 56 2.28 -3.46 -10.43
C PRO A 56 1.75 -3.67 -9.01
N TYR A 57 1.46 -4.91 -8.67
CA TYR A 57 1.02 -5.28 -7.32
C TYR A 57 2.18 -5.46 -6.35
N TYR A 58 3.37 -5.77 -6.84
CA TYR A 58 4.59 -5.86 -6.04
C TYR A 58 5.84 -5.57 -6.87
N TYR A 59 6.92 -5.26 -6.18
CA TYR A 59 8.27 -5.28 -6.74
C TYR A 59 9.09 -6.34 -6.02
N GLN A 60 9.91 -7.06 -6.76
CA GLN A 60 10.91 -7.96 -6.22
C GLN A 60 12.28 -7.30 -6.34
N LEU A 61 12.94 -7.13 -5.21
CA LEU A 61 14.33 -6.70 -5.09
C LEU A 61 15.21 -7.92 -4.77
N GLU A 62 16.50 -7.72 -4.67
CA GLU A 62 17.46 -8.79 -4.37
C GLU A 62 17.14 -9.50 -3.03
N ASP A 63 16.89 -8.72 -1.97
CA ASP A 63 16.69 -9.19 -0.60
C ASP A 63 15.27 -9.00 -0.06
N SER A 64 14.36 -8.39 -0.83
CA SER A 64 13.04 -8.02 -0.35
C SER A 64 11.96 -7.98 -1.43
N TYR A 65 10.71 -8.05 -0.98
CA TYR A 65 9.52 -7.73 -1.75
C TYR A 65 8.90 -6.44 -1.22
N LEU A 66 8.48 -5.58 -2.14
CA LEU A 66 7.67 -4.40 -1.83
C LEU A 66 6.24 -4.70 -2.30
N VAL A 67 5.26 -4.60 -1.41
CA VAL A 67 3.84 -4.90 -1.69
C VAL A 67 2.95 -3.98 -0.86
N HIS A 68 1.73 -3.66 -1.34
CA HIS A 68 0.85 -2.79 -0.57
C HIS A 68 0.41 -3.42 0.77
N ALA A 69 -0.18 -4.62 0.75
CA ALA A 69 -0.72 -5.27 1.96
C ALA A 69 0.04 -6.53 2.37
N GLY A 70 0.38 -7.41 1.44
CA GLY A 70 1.08 -8.65 1.75
C GLY A 70 0.83 -9.74 0.73
N PHE A 71 1.11 -11.00 1.11
CA PHE A 71 0.93 -12.16 0.24
C PHE A 71 0.10 -13.24 0.93
N ASN A 72 -0.80 -13.89 0.19
CA ASN A 72 -1.51 -15.07 0.67
C ASN A 72 -0.63 -16.31 0.54
N MET A 73 0.10 -16.66 1.58
CA MET A 73 1.01 -17.79 1.57
C MET A 73 0.32 -19.15 1.71
N ASN A 74 -0.99 -19.16 1.97
CA ASN A 74 -1.77 -20.40 2.13
C ASN A 74 -2.14 -21.07 0.81
N ILE A 75 -1.95 -20.40 -0.32
CA ILE A 75 -2.25 -20.93 -1.64
C ILE A 75 -0.95 -21.22 -2.42
N GLU A 76 -0.99 -22.15 -3.36
CA GLU A 76 0.17 -22.52 -4.15
C GLU A 76 0.76 -21.34 -4.94
N LYS A 77 -0.10 -20.61 -5.64
CA LYS A 77 0.28 -19.46 -6.50
C LYS A 77 0.17 -18.12 -5.77
N SER A 78 0.86 -17.98 -4.64
CA SER A 78 0.80 -16.80 -3.77
C SER A 78 1.12 -15.47 -4.50
N PHE A 79 1.99 -15.52 -5.51
CA PHE A 79 2.39 -14.34 -6.31
C PHE A 79 1.43 -14.00 -7.46
N THR A 80 0.27 -14.65 -7.54
CA THR A 80 -0.80 -14.33 -8.49
C THR A 80 -2.13 -14.00 -7.81
N ASP A 81 -2.17 -14.01 -6.48
CA ASP A 81 -3.32 -13.53 -5.71
C ASP A 81 -3.23 -12.00 -5.56
N PHE A 82 -3.55 -11.31 -6.64
CA PHE A 82 -3.47 -9.84 -6.70
C PHE A 82 -4.38 -9.16 -5.69
N HIS A 83 -5.57 -9.73 -5.45
CA HIS A 83 -6.47 -9.21 -4.44
C HIS A 83 -5.85 -9.27 -3.03
N ALA A 84 -5.24 -10.39 -2.64
CA ALA A 84 -4.54 -10.47 -1.36
C ALA A 84 -3.42 -9.42 -1.25
N MET A 85 -2.66 -9.16 -2.31
CA MET A 85 -1.60 -8.16 -2.31
C MET A 85 -2.09 -6.76 -1.98
N ALA A 86 -3.35 -6.44 -2.31
CA ALA A 86 -3.96 -5.15 -2.03
C ALA A 86 -4.74 -5.11 -0.69
N TRP A 87 -5.22 -6.25 -0.16
CA TRP A 87 -6.20 -6.25 0.93
C TRP A 87 -5.87 -7.09 2.16
N ILE A 88 -4.93 -8.03 2.08
CA ILE A 88 -4.65 -8.95 3.19
C ILE A 88 -4.14 -8.19 4.41
N ARG A 89 -4.61 -8.57 5.61
CA ARG A 89 -4.19 -7.92 6.85
C ARG A 89 -3.25 -8.78 7.70
N ASN A 90 -3.31 -10.08 7.49
CA ASN A 90 -2.47 -11.04 8.22
C ASN A 90 -1.91 -12.06 7.26
N PHE A 91 -0.61 -12.25 7.27
CA PHE A 91 0.07 -13.27 6.49
C PHE A 91 1.30 -13.78 7.26
N SER A 92 1.82 -14.94 6.89
CA SER A 92 2.94 -15.58 7.55
C SER A 92 4.17 -15.63 6.66
N ILE A 93 5.34 -15.89 7.26
CA ILE A 93 6.56 -16.20 6.51
C ILE A 93 6.39 -17.61 5.90
N ASP A 94 6.80 -17.75 4.65
CA ASP A 94 6.81 -19.02 3.95
C ASP A 94 8.13 -19.17 3.15
N LYS A 95 8.53 -20.42 2.89
CA LYS A 95 9.69 -20.75 2.04
C LYS A 95 9.60 -20.16 0.62
N LYS A 96 8.40 -19.89 0.13
CA LYS A 96 8.15 -19.25 -1.16
C LYS A 96 8.76 -17.85 -1.28
N LEU A 97 9.04 -17.19 -0.16
CA LEU A 97 9.73 -15.90 -0.13
C LEU A 97 11.24 -16.03 -0.39
N ASN A 98 11.77 -17.26 -0.46
CA ASN A 98 13.20 -17.52 -0.69
C ASN A 98 14.12 -16.70 0.24
N GLY A 99 13.75 -16.61 1.51
CA GLY A 99 14.49 -15.87 2.53
C GLY A 99 14.38 -14.34 2.46
N ARG A 100 13.70 -13.78 1.45
CA ARG A 100 13.50 -12.34 1.30
C ARG A 100 12.58 -11.79 2.38
N LYS A 101 12.77 -10.51 2.69
CA LYS A 101 11.85 -9.74 3.55
C LYS A 101 10.63 -9.30 2.77
N VAL A 102 9.57 -8.94 3.48
CA VAL A 102 8.40 -8.26 2.94
C VAL A 102 8.25 -6.90 3.60
N LEU A 103 8.33 -5.85 2.79
CA LEU A 103 8.03 -4.48 3.19
C LEU A 103 6.63 -4.14 2.66
N PHE A 104 5.75 -3.73 3.57
CA PHE A 104 4.34 -3.53 3.25
C PHE A 104 3.72 -2.41 4.08
N GLY A 105 2.46 -2.06 3.78
CA GLY A 105 1.68 -1.04 4.47
C GLY A 105 0.26 -1.51 4.78
N HIS A 106 -0.75 -0.72 4.36
CA HIS A 106 -2.18 -1.02 4.41
C HIS A 106 -2.81 -1.09 5.81
N THR A 107 -2.08 -1.54 6.82
CA THR A 107 -2.59 -1.66 8.18
C THR A 107 -1.82 -0.74 9.11
N PRO A 108 -2.45 0.34 9.62
CA PRO A 108 -1.79 1.28 10.51
C PRO A 108 -1.11 0.59 11.69
N THR A 109 0.19 0.81 11.84
CA THR A 109 1.04 0.17 12.83
C THR A 109 1.74 1.24 13.68
N LYS A 110 1.84 1.01 15.00
CA LYS A 110 2.52 1.92 15.93
C LYS A 110 3.96 2.16 15.49
N ILE A 111 4.42 3.41 15.57
CA ILE A 111 5.80 3.77 15.20
C ILE A 111 6.84 3.01 16.03
N SER A 112 6.55 2.75 17.30
CA SER A 112 7.39 1.93 18.18
C SER A 112 7.57 0.50 17.64
N LYS A 113 6.50 -0.14 17.17
CA LYS A 113 6.54 -1.47 16.56
C LYS A 113 7.29 -1.47 15.23
N ILE A 114 7.11 -0.45 14.39
CA ILE A 114 7.85 -0.32 13.13
C ILE A 114 9.36 -0.25 13.40
N LYS A 115 9.78 0.58 14.37
CA LYS A 115 11.18 0.67 14.77
C LYS A 115 11.75 -0.66 15.25
N LEU A 116 11.03 -1.37 16.12
CA LEU A 116 11.43 -2.70 16.58
C LEU A 116 11.57 -3.71 15.42
N GLN A 117 10.70 -3.68 14.43
CA GLN A 117 10.82 -4.55 13.24
C GLN A 117 12.09 -4.23 12.44
N ILE A 118 12.46 -2.96 12.30
CA ILE A 118 13.66 -2.53 11.60
C ILE A 118 14.92 -2.93 12.39
N GLU A 119 14.98 -2.60 13.67
CA GLU A 119 16.10 -2.91 14.59
C GLU A 119 16.36 -4.42 14.70
N ALA A 120 15.29 -5.21 14.79
CA ALA A 120 15.36 -6.67 14.80
C ALA A 120 15.64 -7.29 13.42
N ASN A 121 15.83 -6.48 12.39
CA ASN A 121 15.99 -6.95 11.01
C ASN A 121 14.90 -7.96 10.59
N SER A 122 13.65 -7.68 10.99
CA SER A 122 12.50 -8.57 10.81
C SER A 122 12.30 -8.96 9.35
N LYS A 123 11.78 -10.16 9.12
CA LYS A 123 11.32 -10.60 7.80
C LYS A 123 10.06 -9.86 7.34
N PHE A 124 9.33 -9.22 8.24
CA PHE A 124 8.18 -8.35 7.96
C PHE A 124 8.43 -6.96 8.51
N ILE A 125 8.38 -5.96 7.66
CA ILE A 125 8.49 -4.56 8.05
C ILE A 125 7.25 -3.84 7.50
N CYS A 126 6.37 -3.43 8.41
CA CYS A 126 5.22 -2.61 8.06
C CYS A 126 5.65 -1.15 7.98
N LEU A 127 5.47 -0.52 6.83
CA LEU A 127 5.81 0.88 6.57
C LEU A 127 4.55 1.76 6.48
N ASP A 128 3.57 1.50 7.34
CA ASP A 128 2.36 2.31 7.45
C ASP A 128 2.13 2.72 8.91
N ASN A 129 2.35 3.97 9.20
CA ASN A 129 2.07 4.54 10.53
C ASN A 129 0.70 5.24 10.58
N GLY A 130 -0.16 5.04 9.59
CA GLY A 130 -1.49 5.65 9.55
C GLY A 130 -1.42 7.17 9.50
N CYS A 131 -0.80 7.75 8.48
CA CYS A 131 -0.61 9.19 8.37
C CYS A 131 -1.94 9.98 8.54
N SER A 132 -3.03 9.50 7.95
CA SER A 132 -4.37 10.07 8.08
C SER A 132 -5.12 9.62 9.36
N HIS A 133 -4.53 8.77 10.20
CA HIS A 133 -5.18 8.17 11.37
C HIS A 133 -4.66 8.76 12.68
N THR A 134 -4.50 10.09 12.75
CA THR A 134 -4.03 10.81 13.94
C THR A 134 -4.87 10.55 15.19
N TYR A 135 -6.15 10.21 15.01
CA TYR A 135 -7.09 9.84 16.08
C TYR A 135 -6.74 8.54 16.80
N LEU A 136 -5.87 7.69 16.25
CA LEU A 136 -5.43 6.43 16.89
C LEU A 136 -4.42 6.66 18.04
N GLY A 137 -3.94 7.88 18.23
CA GLY A 137 -3.08 8.28 19.34
C GLY A 137 -1.65 8.66 18.92
N LYS A 138 -0.83 8.98 19.91
CA LYS A 138 0.52 9.57 19.72
C LYS A 138 1.49 8.75 18.89
N ASP A 139 1.31 7.43 18.85
CA ASP A 139 2.17 6.51 18.12
C ASP A 139 1.81 6.38 16.63
N TYR A 140 0.83 7.16 16.16
CA TYR A 140 0.33 7.15 14.78
C TYR A 140 0.39 8.55 14.16
N GLY A 141 0.00 8.64 12.90
CA GLY A 141 -0.19 9.93 12.22
C GLY A 141 1.07 10.48 11.57
N HIS A 142 2.02 9.63 11.17
CA HIS A 142 3.20 10.05 10.43
C HIS A 142 3.22 9.44 9.03
N LEU A 143 3.61 10.25 8.05
CA LEU A 143 4.17 9.75 6.80
C LEU A 143 5.57 9.26 7.10
N ILE A 144 5.89 8.05 6.64
CA ILE A 144 7.20 7.44 6.88
C ILE A 144 7.88 7.06 5.58
N CYS A 145 9.21 7.12 5.58
CA CYS A 145 10.07 6.68 4.51
C CYS A 145 11.20 5.83 5.11
N TYR A 146 11.45 4.67 4.54
CA TYR A 146 12.52 3.77 4.96
C TYR A 146 13.55 3.67 3.82
N ASP A 147 14.77 4.07 4.12
CA ASP A 147 15.89 3.94 3.19
C ASP A 147 16.46 2.52 3.30
N LEU A 148 16.43 1.80 2.17
CA LEU A 148 16.85 0.39 2.12
C LEU A 148 18.38 0.22 2.20
N ASP A 149 19.15 1.22 1.82
CA ASP A 149 20.61 1.16 1.85
C ASP A 149 21.15 1.50 3.25
N SER A 150 20.79 2.69 3.75
CA SER A 150 21.25 3.16 5.08
C SER A 150 20.48 2.56 6.25
N LYS A 151 19.36 1.88 6.00
CA LYS A 151 18.41 1.34 7.00
C LYS A 151 17.81 2.42 7.90
N MET A 152 17.79 3.66 7.44
CA MET A 152 17.26 4.80 8.17
C MET A 152 15.75 4.93 7.98
N LEU A 153 15.03 5.20 9.08
CA LEU A 153 13.61 5.52 9.07
C LEU A 153 13.40 7.02 9.23
N TYR A 154 12.89 7.65 8.21
CA TYR A 154 12.46 9.06 8.23
C TYR A 154 10.96 9.13 8.51
N ARG A 155 10.54 10.18 9.19
CA ARG A 155 9.13 10.41 9.51
C ARG A 155 8.76 11.88 9.49
N GLN A 156 7.59 12.18 8.98
CA GLN A 156 6.97 13.50 9.02
C GLN A 156 5.59 13.36 9.65
N LYS A 157 5.33 14.11 10.73
CA LYS A 157 4.00 14.14 11.34
C LYS A 157 3.00 14.74 10.36
N ASN A 158 1.79 14.18 10.32
CA ASN A 158 0.68 14.80 9.62
C ASN A 158 0.38 16.16 10.26
N ILE A 159 0.21 17.18 9.44
CA ILE A 159 -0.05 18.59 9.82
C ILE A 159 -1.44 19.08 9.36
N ASP A 160 -2.23 18.19 8.70
CA ASP A 160 -3.59 18.50 8.22
C ASP A 160 -4.63 18.30 9.33
#